data_ac9bfb3d9e75bb1050444b3ecef139dd
#
_entry.id   ac9bfb3d9e75bb1050444b3ecef139dd
#
_cell.length_a   1.000
_cell.length_b   1.000
_cell.length_c   1.000
_cell.angle_alpha   90.00
_cell.angle_beta   90.00
_cell.angle_gamma   90.00
#
_symmetry.space_group_name_H-M   'P 1'
#
loop_
_entity.id
_entity.type
_entity.pdbx_description
1 polymer ?
#
loop_
_entity_poly.entity_id
_entity_poly.type
_entity_poly.pdbx_seq_one_letter_code
_entity_poly.pdbx_strand_id
1 'polypeptide(L)'
;MIRNVRPASDAGAICGIYNHYIAETVITFETEPLETAAMQQRIEGISARFPYLVYEQDGRVLGYCYATTWHSRAAYDRTVEMSVYLHPDWAGKGIGNRLYHELIDRLRKADFHVAVATITLPNTQSVALHENFGFRKVAHFTEVGYKFDKWLDVGCWELRL
;
A
#
# COMPACT_ATOMS: atom_id res chain seq x y z
N MET A 1 17.00 -0.67 -6.29
CA MET A 1 16.38 -0.95 -7.61
C MET A 1 14.89 -1.27 -7.40
N ILE A 2 14.01 -0.80 -8.30
CA ILE A 2 12.58 -1.18 -8.27
C ILE A 2 12.35 -2.28 -9.31
N ARG A 3 11.61 -3.31 -8.94
CA ARG A 3 11.25 -4.43 -9.81
C ARG A 3 9.88 -5.01 -9.46
N ASN A 4 9.34 -5.85 -10.33
CA ASN A 4 8.16 -6.64 -10.01
C ASN A 4 8.45 -7.57 -8.82
N VAL A 5 7.42 -7.81 -8.03
CA VAL A 5 7.45 -8.80 -6.96
C VAL A 5 7.68 -10.21 -7.53
N ARG A 6 8.37 -11.04 -6.76
CA ARG A 6 8.52 -12.49 -6.99
C ARG A 6 7.89 -13.21 -5.81
N PRO A 7 6.63 -13.68 -5.92
CA PRO A 7 5.87 -14.16 -4.75
C PRO A 7 6.63 -15.16 -3.89
N ALA A 8 7.23 -16.16 -4.51
CA ALA A 8 7.93 -17.23 -3.79
C ALA A 8 9.16 -16.75 -3.00
N SER A 9 9.92 -15.79 -3.52
CA SER A 9 11.16 -15.33 -2.87
C SER A 9 10.99 -14.09 -2.01
N ASP A 10 10.00 -13.25 -2.30
CA ASP A 10 9.83 -11.96 -1.62
C ASP A 10 8.81 -12.02 -0.46
N ALA A 11 7.95 -13.05 -0.44
CA ALA A 11 6.87 -13.14 0.54
C ALA A 11 7.35 -13.07 1.99
N GLY A 12 8.47 -13.70 2.32
CA GLY A 12 9.02 -13.66 3.67
C GLY A 12 9.43 -12.26 4.11
N ALA A 13 10.12 -11.52 3.25
CA ALA A 13 10.53 -10.15 3.53
C ALA A 13 9.33 -9.19 3.60
N ILE A 14 8.39 -9.32 2.67
CA ILE A 14 7.15 -8.52 2.64
C ILE A 14 6.31 -8.81 3.90
N CYS A 15 6.17 -10.08 4.28
CA CYS A 15 5.46 -10.50 5.48
C CYS A 15 6.09 -9.90 6.75
N GLY A 16 7.42 -9.92 6.85
CA GLY A 16 8.13 -9.30 7.97
C GLY A 16 7.88 -7.79 8.07
N ILE A 17 7.94 -7.08 6.93
CA ILE A 17 7.61 -5.65 6.90
C ILE A 17 6.16 -5.43 7.33
N TYR A 18 5.20 -6.15 6.76
CA TYR A 18 3.78 -5.95 7.04
C TYR A 18 3.40 -6.29 8.49
N ASN A 19 3.93 -7.39 9.03
CA ASN A 19 3.68 -7.79 10.42
C ASN A 19 4.18 -6.76 11.43
N HIS A 20 5.28 -6.04 11.13
CA HIS A 20 5.68 -4.89 11.95
C HIS A 20 4.55 -3.84 12.02
N TYR A 21 3.92 -3.49 10.88
CA TYR A 21 2.81 -2.53 10.88
C TYR A 21 1.56 -3.06 11.59
N ILE A 22 1.31 -4.36 11.54
CA ILE A 22 0.21 -4.98 12.30
C ILE A 22 0.46 -4.85 13.81
N ALA A 23 1.66 -5.20 14.27
CA ALA A 23 1.98 -5.29 15.69
C ALA A 23 2.22 -3.93 16.35
N GLU A 24 2.83 -2.99 15.64
CA GLU A 24 3.40 -1.77 16.23
C GLU A 24 2.66 -0.48 15.82
N THR A 25 1.74 -0.55 14.87
CA THR A 25 1.11 0.66 14.32
C THR A 25 -0.39 0.52 14.11
N VAL A 26 -1.04 1.68 13.90
CA VAL A 26 -2.45 1.75 13.45
C VAL A 26 -2.57 1.97 11.93
N ILE A 27 -1.46 1.90 11.18
CA ILE A 27 -1.43 2.16 9.73
C ILE A 27 -2.20 1.09 8.97
N THR A 28 -2.17 -0.16 9.42
CA THR A 28 -3.07 -1.22 8.95
C THR A 28 -4.05 -1.59 10.05
N PHE A 29 -5.28 -1.95 9.66
CA PHE A 29 -6.32 -2.41 10.60
C PHE A 29 -6.35 -3.92 10.79
N GLU A 30 -5.45 -4.67 10.15
CA GLU A 30 -5.24 -6.07 10.53
C GLU A 30 -4.64 -6.13 11.94
N THR A 31 -5.09 -7.09 12.73
CA THR A 31 -4.75 -7.24 14.16
C THR A 31 -3.93 -8.50 14.43
N GLU A 32 -4.00 -9.49 13.54
CA GLU A 32 -3.28 -10.76 13.68
C GLU A 32 -2.15 -10.85 12.66
N PRO A 33 -0.94 -11.23 13.08
CA PRO A 33 0.17 -11.44 12.17
C PRO A 33 -0.12 -12.49 11.10
N LEU A 34 0.42 -12.28 9.92
CA LEU A 34 0.29 -13.22 8.80
C LEU A 34 1.47 -14.20 8.78
N GLU A 35 1.15 -15.43 8.39
CA GLU A 35 2.16 -16.41 8.00
C GLU A 35 2.70 -16.12 6.59
N THR A 36 3.97 -16.46 6.35
CA THR A 36 4.60 -16.23 5.04
C THR A 36 3.84 -16.87 3.89
N ALA A 37 3.29 -18.08 4.08
CA ALA A 37 2.50 -18.76 3.06
C ALA A 37 1.20 -18.01 2.72
N ALA A 38 0.53 -17.45 3.72
CA ALA A 38 -0.66 -16.62 3.50
C ALA A 38 -0.31 -15.32 2.77
N MET A 39 0.81 -14.70 3.11
CA MET A 39 1.31 -13.52 2.40
C MET A 39 1.65 -13.86 0.95
N GLN A 40 2.29 -14.99 0.67
CA GLN A 40 2.59 -15.43 -0.69
C GLN A 40 1.33 -15.56 -1.54
N GLN A 41 0.30 -16.23 -1.02
CA GLN A 41 -0.98 -16.37 -1.72
C GLN A 41 -1.65 -15.01 -1.99
N ARG A 42 -1.59 -14.08 -1.02
CA ARG A 42 -2.08 -12.69 -1.19
C ARG A 42 -1.34 -11.97 -2.32
N ILE A 43 -0.02 -12.07 -2.36
CA ILE A 43 0.82 -11.47 -3.41
C ILE A 43 0.48 -12.07 -4.77
N GLU A 44 0.37 -13.39 -4.87
CA GLU A 44 0.01 -14.09 -6.11
C GLU A 44 -1.34 -13.61 -6.64
N GLY A 45 -2.36 -13.54 -5.78
CA GLY A 45 -3.69 -13.08 -6.15
C GLY A 45 -3.72 -11.63 -6.64
N ILE A 46 -2.99 -10.73 -5.97
CA ILE A 46 -2.92 -9.31 -6.36
C ILE A 46 -2.09 -9.13 -7.64
N SER A 47 -0.90 -9.71 -7.69
CA SER A 47 0.04 -9.51 -8.80
C SER A 47 -0.39 -10.17 -10.11
N ALA A 48 -1.34 -11.08 -10.06
CA ALA A 48 -1.97 -11.66 -11.26
C ALA A 48 -2.74 -10.62 -12.09
N ARG A 49 -3.22 -9.55 -11.44
CA ARG A 49 -4.06 -8.54 -12.10
C ARG A 49 -3.50 -7.12 -12.00
N PHE A 50 -2.78 -6.80 -10.95
CA PHE A 50 -2.35 -5.44 -10.65
C PHE A 50 -0.83 -5.34 -10.53
N PRO A 51 -0.24 -4.17 -10.81
CA PRO A 51 1.17 -3.93 -10.52
C PRO A 51 1.47 -4.13 -9.02
N TYR A 52 2.49 -4.93 -8.74
CA TYR A 52 3.03 -5.15 -7.40
C TYR A 52 4.56 -5.02 -7.47
N LEU A 53 5.11 -4.02 -6.80
CA LEU A 53 6.51 -3.63 -6.93
C LEU A 53 7.22 -3.75 -5.59
N VAL A 54 8.50 -4.10 -5.65
CA VAL A 54 9.41 -4.08 -4.51
C VAL A 54 10.58 -3.14 -4.79
N TYR A 55 11.06 -2.49 -3.74
CA TYR A 55 12.34 -1.81 -3.73
C TYR A 55 13.37 -2.73 -3.10
N GLU A 56 14.36 -3.12 -3.91
CA GLU A 56 15.47 -3.99 -3.50
C GLU A 56 16.79 -3.23 -3.49
N GLN A 57 17.57 -3.44 -2.46
CA GLN A 57 18.94 -2.97 -2.34
C GLN A 57 19.79 -4.03 -1.67
N ASP A 58 20.95 -4.34 -2.26
CA ASP A 58 21.91 -5.34 -1.76
C ASP A 58 21.26 -6.71 -1.48
N GLY A 59 20.35 -7.13 -2.39
CA GLY A 59 19.62 -8.39 -2.28
C GLY A 59 18.50 -8.41 -1.22
N ARG A 60 18.19 -7.28 -0.59
CA ARG A 60 17.16 -7.15 0.45
C ARG A 60 15.97 -6.32 -0.02
N VAL A 61 14.77 -6.80 0.21
CA VAL A 61 13.55 -6.03 0.01
C VAL A 61 13.37 -5.06 1.17
N LEU A 62 13.38 -3.77 0.87
CA LEU A 62 13.30 -2.68 1.85
C LEU A 62 11.97 -1.94 1.83
N GLY A 63 11.09 -2.29 0.91
CA GLY A 63 9.75 -1.74 0.80
C GLY A 63 9.03 -2.28 -0.42
N TYR A 64 7.75 -2.11 -0.43
CA TYR A 64 6.90 -2.54 -1.53
C TYR A 64 5.68 -1.64 -1.67
N CYS A 65 5.10 -1.62 -2.87
CA CYS A 65 3.82 -0.98 -3.14
C CYS A 65 3.02 -1.81 -4.14
N TYR A 66 1.73 -1.66 -4.10
CA TYR A 66 0.84 -2.36 -5.02
C TYR A 66 -0.45 -1.58 -5.23
N ALA A 67 -1.15 -1.93 -6.30
CA ALA A 67 -2.54 -1.58 -6.48
C ALA A 67 -3.41 -2.83 -6.29
N THR A 68 -4.65 -2.63 -5.88
CA THR A 68 -5.64 -3.69 -5.74
C THR A 68 -7.03 -3.19 -6.09
N THR A 69 -8.01 -4.10 -6.13
CA THR A 69 -9.43 -3.77 -6.34
C THR A 69 -9.91 -2.81 -5.25
N TRP A 70 -10.49 -1.66 -5.66
CA TRP A 70 -11.14 -0.75 -4.72
C TRP A 70 -12.51 -1.29 -4.29
N HIS A 71 -13.37 -1.63 -5.25
CA HIS A 71 -14.68 -2.27 -5.01
C HIS A 71 -14.93 -3.37 -6.04
N SER A 72 -15.71 -4.40 -5.65
CA SER A 72 -15.88 -5.64 -6.42
C SER A 72 -16.83 -5.54 -7.62
N ARG A 73 -17.65 -4.48 -7.73
CA ARG A 73 -18.59 -4.33 -8.86
C ARG A 73 -17.87 -3.89 -10.11
N ALA A 74 -18.22 -4.45 -11.27
CA ALA A 74 -17.54 -4.26 -12.55
C ALA A 74 -17.40 -2.80 -12.98
N ALA A 75 -18.35 -1.92 -12.63
CA ALA A 75 -18.25 -0.48 -12.94
C ALA A 75 -17.05 0.21 -12.28
N TYR A 76 -16.44 -0.40 -11.27
CA TYR A 76 -15.23 0.10 -10.59
C TYR A 76 -13.91 -0.49 -11.13
N ASP A 77 -13.95 -1.29 -12.19
CA ASP A 77 -12.78 -2.03 -12.68
C ASP A 77 -11.59 -1.15 -13.10
N ARG A 78 -11.84 0.14 -13.40
CA ARG A 78 -10.80 1.12 -13.74
C ARG A 78 -10.39 2.00 -12.56
N THR A 79 -10.84 1.69 -11.36
CA THR A 79 -10.44 2.33 -10.10
C THR A 79 -9.67 1.33 -9.25
N VAL A 80 -8.55 1.75 -8.70
CA VAL A 80 -7.70 0.92 -7.86
C VAL A 80 -7.45 1.59 -6.51
N GLU A 81 -7.21 0.77 -5.49
CA GLU A 81 -6.64 1.24 -4.22
C GLU A 81 -5.14 1.00 -4.21
N MET A 82 -4.36 1.99 -3.77
CA MET A 82 -2.90 1.92 -3.71
C MET A 82 -2.43 1.80 -2.26
N SER A 83 -1.39 0.99 -2.05
CA SER A 83 -0.73 0.85 -0.75
C SER A 83 0.79 0.87 -0.90
N VAL A 84 1.48 1.38 0.12
CA VAL A 84 2.95 1.34 0.23
C VAL A 84 3.36 1.06 1.66
N TYR A 85 4.31 0.16 1.83
CA TYR A 85 4.92 -0.20 3.12
C TYR A 85 6.43 -0.24 2.98
N LEU A 86 7.12 0.31 3.96
CA LEU A 86 8.58 0.38 3.99
C LEU A 86 9.10 -0.34 5.23
N HIS A 87 10.27 -0.94 5.10
CA HIS A 87 11.00 -1.42 6.28
C HIS A 87 11.21 -0.24 7.24
N PRO A 88 10.96 -0.39 8.56
CA PRO A 88 10.98 0.73 9.51
C PRO A 88 12.26 1.57 9.45
N ASP A 89 13.42 0.91 9.40
CA ASP A 89 14.72 1.56 9.35
C ASP A 89 14.98 2.33 8.04
N TRP A 90 14.11 2.18 7.05
CA TRP A 90 14.23 2.78 5.72
C TRP A 90 13.14 3.79 5.40
N ALA A 91 12.26 4.06 6.35
CA ALA A 91 11.28 5.14 6.24
C ALA A 91 11.98 6.52 6.16
N GLY A 92 11.36 7.48 5.48
CA GLY A 92 11.90 8.83 5.34
C GLY A 92 13.08 9.00 4.37
N LYS A 93 13.55 7.91 3.71
CA LYS A 93 14.69 7.94 2.77
C LYS A 93 14.28 8.07 1.30
N GLY A 94 13.06 8.51 1.02
CA GLY A 94 12.55 8.73 -0.34
C GLY A 94 12.14 7.46 -1.09
N ILE A 95 12.21 6.28 -0.49
CA ILE A 95 11.85 5.01 -1.13
C ILE A 95 10.38 4.99 -1.51
N GLY A 96 9.49 5.46 -0.65
CA GLY A 96 8.05 5.53 -0.91
C GLY A 96 7.72 6.39 -2.13
N ASN A 97 8.36 7.56 -2.27
CA ASN A 97 8.21 8.41 -3.45
C ASN A 97 8.62 7.68 -4.74
N ARG A 98 9.76 6.98 -4.71
CA ARG A 98 10.27 6.24 -5.89
C ARG A 98 9.33 5.09 -6.27
N LEU A 99 8.83 4.35 -5.28
CA LEU A 99 7.86 3.28 -5.50
C LEU A 99 6.53 3.80 -6.08
N TYR A 100 5.99 4.89 -5.51
CA TYR A 100 4.73 5.47 -5.98
C TYR A 100 4.86 6.08 -7.36
N HIS A 101 5.97 6.74 -7.68
CA HIS A 101 6.21 7.24 -9.03
C HIS A 101 6.10 6.10 -10.06
N GLU A 102 6.82 5.01 -9.85
CA GLU A 102 6.80 3.85 -10.75
C GLU A 102 5.42 3.17 -10.80
N LEU A 103 4.74 3.04 -9.65
CA LEU A 103 3.41 2.43 -9.60
C LEU A 103 2.38 3.26 -10.36
N ILE A 104 2.35 4.58 -10.17
CA ILE A 104 1.45 5.49 -10.87
C ILE A 104 1.68 5.44 -12.39
N ASP A 105 2.93 5.44 -12.83
CA ASP A 105 3.27 5.34 -14.25
C ASP A 105 2.76 4.03 -14.86
N ARG A 106 2.88 2.92 -14.14
CA ARG A 106 2.36 1.62 -14.59
C ARG A 106 0.84 1.59 -14.65
N LEU A 107 0.17 2.20 -13.68
CA LEU A 107 -1.30 2.29 -13.67
C LEU A 107 -1.81 3.12 -14.83
N ARG A 108 -1.16 4.24 -15.17
CA ARG A 108 -1.48 5.05 -16.35
C ARG A 108 -1.32 4.27 -17.65
N LYS A 109 -0.20 3.54 -17.81
CA LYS A 109 0.06 2.70 -18.98
C LYS A 109 -0.92 1.53 -19.10
N ALA A 110 -1.46 1.04 -18.01
CA ALA A 110 -2.47 0.00 -17.97
C ALA A 110 -3.91 0.53 -18.06
N ASP A 111 -4.08 1.84 -18.34
CA ASP A 111 -5.36 2.51 -18.59
C ASP A 111 -6.33 2.48 -17.39
N PHE A 112 -5.79 2.45 -16.16
CA PHE A 112 -6.59 2.77 -14.98
C PHE A 112 -6.91 4.27 -14.94
N HIS A 113 -8.05 4.62 -14.35
CA HIS A 113 -8.56 6.00 -14.39
C HIS A 113 -8.43 6.74 -13.07
N VAL A 114 -8.68 6.07 -11.96
CA VAL A 114 -8.60 6.66 -10.62
C VAL A 114 -7.82 5.75 -9.68
N ALA A 115 -6.91 6.34 -8.92
CA ALA A 115 -6.27 5.71 -7.77
C ALA A 115 -6.83 6.29 -6.47
N VAL A 116 -7.13 5.43 -5.51
CA VAL A 116 -7.61 5.79 -4.18
C VAL A 116 -6.57 5.35 -3.15
N ALA A 117 -6.42 6.12 -2.10
CA ALA A 117 -5.65 5.75 -0.91
C ALA A 117 -6.51 5.93 0.33
N THR A 118 -6.53 4.91 1.18
CA THR A 118 -7.23 4.91 2.46
C THR A 118 -6.19 5.03 3.57
N ILE A 119 -6.28 6.07 4.40
CA ILE A 119 -5.25 6.43 5.38
C ILE A 119 -5.88 6.55 6.76
N THR A 120 -5.36 5.78 7.72
CA THR A 120 -5.69 5.95 9.14
C THR A 120 -5.12 7.28 9.65
N LEU A 121 -5.92 8.04 10.35
CA LEU A 121 -5.56 9.38 10.83
C LEU A 121 -5.36 9.41 12.35
N PRO A 122 -4.42 10.24 12.86
CA PRO A 122 -3.48 11.08 12.10
C PRO A 122 -2.34 10.27 11.48
N ASN A 123 -1.91 10.62 10.28
CA ASN A 123 -0.72 10.08 9.63
C ASN A 123 -0.13 11.11 8.67
N THR A 124 0.55 12.10 9.22
CA THR A 124 1.11 13.24 8.48
C THR A 124 2.04 12.81 7.35
N GLN A 125 2.84 11.76 7.57
CA GLN A 125 3.80 11.25 6.60
C GLN A 125 3.10 10.66 5.37
N SER A 126 2.08 9.83 5.58
CA SER A 126 1.31 9.24 4.49
C SER A 126 0.48 10.29 3.74
N VAL A 127 -0.16 11.21 4.47
CA VAL A 127 -0.91 12.32 3.86
C VAL A 127 0.01 13.15 2.95
N ALA A 128 1.18 13.56 3.45
CA ALA A 128 2.14 14.34 2.68
C ALA A 128 2.64 13.59 1.44
N LEU A 129 2.92 12.28 1.56
CA LEU A 129 3.31 11.45 0.42
C LEU A 129 2.25 11.50 -0.68
N HIS A 130 0.99 11.26 -0.34
CA HIS A 130 -0.09 11.22 -1.31
C HIS A 130 -0.37 12.59 -1.93
N GLU A 131 -0.45 13.64 -1.11
CA GLU A 131 -0.69 15.01 -1.59
C GLU A 131 0.43 15.52 -2.50
N ASN A 132 1.69 15.13 -2.26
CA ASN A 132 2.82 15.44 -3.15
C ASN A 132 2.68 14.81 -4.55
N PHE A 133 1.94 13.71 -4.69
CA PHE A 133 1.59 13.11 -5.98
C PHE A 133 0.32 13.67 -6.60
N GLY A 134 -0.32 14.65 -5.96
CA GLY A 134 -1.54 15.28 -6.45
C GLY A 134 -2.84 14.59 -5.99
N PHE A 135 -2.75 13.65 -5.07
CA PHE A 135 -3.96 13.14 -4.42
C PHE A 135 -4.64 14.24 -3.62
N ARG A 136 -5.96 14.26 -3.63
CA ARG A 136 -6.77 15.18 -2.83
C ARG A 136 -7.70 14.42 -1.90
N LYS A 137 -7.92 14.93 -0.70
CA LYS A 137 -8.85 14.36 0.27
C LYS A 137 -10.28 14.46 -0.23
N VAL A 138 -11.01 13.34 -0.21
CA VAL A 138 -12.40 13.26 -0.69
C VAL A 138 -13.38 12.75 0.36
N ALA A 139 -12.89 12.10 1.42
CA ALA A 139 -13.73 11.63 2.50
C ALA A 139 -12.98 11.61 3.83
N HIS A 140 -13.74 11.67 4.91
CA HIS A 140 -13.28 11.50 6.29
C HIS A 140 -14.36 10.72 7.06
N PHE A 141 -13.98 9.59 7.62
CA PHE A 141 -14.83 8.77 8.45
C PHE A 141 -14.35 8.85 9.90
N THR A 142 -15.23 9.26 10.78
CA THR A 142 -14.92 9.42 12.20
C THR A 142 -15.12 8.10 12.94
N GLU A 143 -14.12 7.67 13.70
CA GLU A 143 -14.18 6.51 14.60
C GLU A 143 -14.64 5.20 13.94
N VAL A 144 -14.28 4.96 12.67
CA VAL A 144 -14.69 3.76 11.93
C VAL A 144 -13.79 2.55 12.20
N GLY A 145 -12.61 2.73 12.75
CA GLY A 145 -11.68 1.68 13.12
C GLY A 145 -11.45 1.61 14.62
N TYR A 146 -11.12 0.41 15.12
CA TYR A 146 -10.76 0.20 16.52
C TYR A 146 -9.54 -0.69 16.62
N LYS A 147 -8.44 -0.17 17.17
CA LYS A 147 -7.18 -0.89 17.34
C LYS A 147 -6.39 -0.31 18.52
N PHE A 148 -5.71 -1.17 19.30
CA PHE A 148 -4.98 -0.79 20.50
C PHE A 148 -5.83 0.05 21.48
N ASP A 149 -7.06 -0.40 21.71
CA ASP A 149 -8.03 0.26 22.60
C ASP A 149 -8.33 1.73 22.25
N LYS A 150 -8.25 2.06 20.94
CA LYS A 150 -8.52 3.39 20.42
C LYS A 150 -9.45 3.34 19.22
N TRP A 151 -10.42 4.26 19.19
CA TRP A 151 -11.19 4.57 18.01
C TRP A 151 -10.36 5.43 17.06
N LEU A 152 -10.42 5.13 15.78
CA LEU A 152 -9.55 5.71 14.76
C LEU A 152 -10.36 6.23 13.59
N ASP A 153 -10.00 7.44 13.16
CA ASP A 153 -10.54 8.04 11.95
C ASP A 153 -9.80 7.50 10.72
N VAL A 154 -10.51 7.49 9.60
CA VAL A 154 -9.97 7.12 8.30
C VAL A 154 -10.30 8.20 7.29
N GLY A 155 -9.31 8.65 6.54
CA GLY A 155 -9.48 9.54 5.41
C GLY A 155 -9.25 8.80 4.08
N CYS A 156 -9.94 9.25 3.03
CA CYS A 156 -9.71 8.79 1.67
C CYS A 156 -9.19 9.93 0.80
N TRP A 157 -8.19 9.62 -0.01
CA TRP A 157 -7.61 10.51 -1.01
C TRP A 157 -7.75 9.89 -2.39
N GLU A 158 -7.96 10.70 -3.40
CA GLU A 158 -8.06 10.25 -4.79
C GLU A 158 -7.10 10.98 -5.70
N LEU A 159 -6.61 10.28 -6.73
CA LEU A 159 -5.83 10.82 -7.83
C LEU A 159 -6.45 10.38 -9.16
N ARG A 160 -6.69 11.31 -10.08
CA ARG A 160 -6.91 10.98 -11.50
C ARG A 160 -5.58 10.64 -12.16
N LEU A 161 -5.53 9.47 -12.75
CA LEU A 161 -4.34 8.93 -13.40
C LEU A 161 -4.11 9.50 -14.82
#